data_3fdd8772fcd5b364f4cee22d3d500634
#
_entry.id   3fdd8772fcd5b364f4cee22d3d500634
#
_cell.length_a   1.000
_cell.length_b   1.000
_cell.length_c   1.000
_cell.angle_alpha   90.00
_cell.angle_beta   90.00
_cell.angle_gamma   90.00
#
_symmetry.space_group_name_H-M   'P 1'
#
loop_
_entity.id
_entity.type
_entity.pdbx_description
1 polymer ?
#
loop_
_entity_poly.entity_id
_entity_poly.type
_entity_poly.pdbx_seq_one_letter_code
_entity_poly.pdbx_strand_id
1 'polypeptide(L)'
;MPKILLVEDNETNRDMLSRRLVRKGYEVVMAFDGRQAVEMAASETPDLILMDMSLPVIDGWEATRQVKASPATRSIPVIALTAHAMADDRDKAMRAGCDDYDTKPIDLPRLLEKITSLLVQKSG
;
A
#
# COMPACT_ATOMS: atom_id res chain seq x y z
N MET A 1 -1.82 -14.50 -10.61
CA MET A 1 -2.36 -13.15 -10.32
C MET A 1 -1.61 -12.57 -9.13
N PRO A 2 -0.97 -11.40 -9.28
CA PRO A 2 -0.36 -10.75 -8.12
C PRO A 2 -1.41 -10.40 -7.07
N LYS A 3 -1.03 -10.55 -5.81
CA LYS A 3 -1.90 -10.26 -4.68
C LYS A 3 -1.54 -8.88 -4.12
N ILE A 4 -2.51 -8.01 -4.01
CA ILE A 4 -2.34 -6.67 -3.43
C ILE A 4 -3.06 -6.60 -2.10
N LEU A 5 -2.36 -6.14 -1.06
CA LEU A 5 -2.98 -5.80 0.21
C LEU A 5 -3.36 -4.32 0.15
N LEU A 6 -4.66 -4.04 0.17
CA LEU A 6 -5.17 -2.67 0.17
C LEU A 6 -5.54 -2.29 1.60
N VAL A 7 -4.86 -1.28 2.13
CA VAL A 7 -5.08 -0.79 3.49
C VAL A 7 -5.77 0.56 3.42
N GLU A 8 -7.04 0.60 3.77
CA GLU A 8 -7.88 1.79 3.70
C GLU A 8 -9.00 1.66 4.72
N ASP A 9 -9.17 2.65 5.59
CA ASP A 9 -10.20 2.63 6.62
C ASP A 9 -11.57 3.08 6.13
N ASN A 10 -11.63 3.86 5.04
CA ASN A 10 -12.90 4.33 4.47
C ASN A 10 -13.50 3.23 3.59
N GLU A 11 -14.68 2.75 3.99
CA GLU A 11 -15.32 1.63 3.31
C GLU A 11 -15.61 1.91 1.84
N THR A 12 -16.09 3.12 1.53
CA THR A 12 -16.42 3.50 0.14
C THR A 12 -15.17 3.52 -0.73
N ASN A 13 -14.10 4.12 -0.25
CA ASN A 13 -12.84 4.20 -0.99
C ASN A 13 -12.23 2.80 -1.18
N ARG A 14 -12.27 1.99 -0.12
CA ARG A 14 -11.76 0.63 -0.15
C ARG A 14 -12.50 -0.21 -1.18
N ASP A 15 -13.83 -0.14 -1.17
CA ASP A 15 -14.67 -0.89 -2.10
C ASP A 15 -14.43 -0.47 -3.55
N MET A 16 -14.41 0.83 -3.81
CA MET A 16 -14.18 1.35 -5.16
C MET A 16 -12.83 0.91 -5.71
N LEU A 17 -11.78 1.09 -4.94
CA LEU A 17 -10.43 0.79 -5.42
C LEU A 17 -10.22 -0.71 -5.57
N SER A 18 -10.72 -1.51 -4.62
CA SER A 18 -10.59 -2.97 -4.71
C SER A 18 -11.26 -3.52 -5.96
N ARG A 19 -12.45 -3.05 -6.29
CA ARG A 19 -13.15 -3.49 -7.50
C ARG A 19 -12.38 -3.16 -8.76
N ARG A 20 -11.79 -1.97 -8.83
CA ARG A 20 -11.01 -1.54 -9.98
C ARG A 20 -9.76 -2.39 -10.15
N LEU A 21 -9.09 -2.71 -9.05
CA LEU A 21 -7.89 -3.55 -9.07
C LEU A 21 -8.23 -4.98 -9.51
N VAL A 22 -9.33 -5.53 -9.02
CA VAL A 22 -9.76 -6.87 -9.43
C VAL A 22 -10.04 -6.91 -10.93
N ARG A 23 -10.67 -5.88 -11.48
CA ARG A 23 -10.91 -5.79 -12.93
C ARG A 23 -9.63 -5.77 -13.75
N LYS A 24 -8.53 -5.32 -13.15
CA LYS A 24 -7.22 -5.28 -13.84
C LYS A 24 -6.43 -6.57 -13.65
N GLY A 25 -7.01 -7.59 -13.04
CA GLY A 25 -6.40 -8.90 -12.92
C GLY A 25 -5.63 -9.14 -11.63
N TYR A 26 -5.80 -8.29 -10.63
CA TYR A 26 -5.14 -8.47 -9.33
C TYR A 26 -6.07 -9.19 -8.35
N GLU A 27 -5.46 -10.01 -7.49
CA GLU A 27 -6.14 -10.51 -6.30
C GLU A 27 -5.99 -9.45 -5.22
N VAL A 28 -7.07 -9.12 -4.51
CA VAL A 28 -7.05 -8.05 -3.51
C VAL A 28 -7.49 -8.59 -2.16
N VAL A 29 -6.67 -8.38 -1.14
CA VAL A 29 -7.04 -8.58 0.26
C VAL A 29 -7.05 -7.22 0.93
N MET A 30 -7.88 -7.03 1.94
CA MET A 30 -8.13 -5.71 2.50
C MET A 30 -7.87 -5.68 3.99
N ALA A 31 -7.23 -4.62 4.46
CA ALA A 31 -7.06 -4.30 5.88
C ALA A 31 -7.70 -2.95 6.16
N PHE A 32 -8.20 -2.76 7.38
CA PHE A 32 -9.01 -1.60 7.74
C PHE A 32 -8.27 -0.63 8.67
N ASP A 33 -7.14 -1.03 9.20
CA ASP A 33 -6.30 -0.20 10.04
C ASP A 33 -4.84 -0.64 9.94
N GLY A 34 -3.95 0.13 10.57
CA GLY A 34 -2.53 -0.13 10.47
C GLY A 34 -2.08 -1.42 11.13
N ARG A 35 -2.74 -1.83 12.20
CA ARG A 35 -2.43 -3.07 12.89
C ARG A 35 -2.76 -4.28 12.03
N GLN A 36 -3.95 -4.28 11.43
CA GLN A 36 -4.34 -5.33 10.50
C GLN A 36 -3.38 -5.39 9.32
N ALA A 37 -2.93 -4.22 8.84
CA ALA A 37 -1.98 -4.17 7.73
C ALA A 37 -0.70 -4.93 8.07
N VAL A 38 -0.13 -4.70 9.24
CA VAL A 38 1.09 -5.38 9.66
C VAL A 38 0.86 -6.89 9.79
N GLU A 39 -0.24 -7.28 10.41
CA GLU A 39 -0.59 -8.70 10.59
C GLU A 39 -0.82 -9.39 9.25
N MET A 40 -1.56 -8.77 8.35
CA MET A 40 -1.89 -9.35 7.06
C MET A 40 -0.70 -9.35 6.10
N ALA A 41 0.22 -8.41 6.23
CA ALA A 41 1.46 -8.46 5.45
C ALA A 41 2.21 -9.76 5.70
N ALA A 42 2.21 -10.24 6.94
CA ALA A 42 2.85 -11.50 7.30
C ALA A 42 2.00 -12.71 6.94
N SER A 43 0.69 -12.67 7.20
CA SER A 43 -0.18 -13.84 7.02
C SER A 43 -0.58 -14.07 5.56
N GLU A 44 -0.80 -13.01 4.79
CA GLU A 44 -1.25 -13.11 3.40
C GLU A 44 -0.11 -13.09 2.39
N THR A 45 1.08 -12.68 2.82
CA THR A 45 2.26 -12.56 1.95
C THR A 45 1.92 -11.90 0.60
N PRO A 46 1.39 -10.66 0.61
CA PRO A 46 1.02 -10.00 -0.64
C PRO A 46 2.26 -9.66 -1.47
N ASP A 47 2.05 -9.45 -2.75
CA ASP A 47 3.11 -9.05 -3.66
C ASP A 47 3.38 -7.55 -3.59
N LEU A 48 2.40 -6.78 -3.09
CA LEU A 48 2.51 -5.33 -2.98
C LEU A 48 1.46 -4.84 -1.98
N ILE A 49 1.79 -3.76 -1.27
CA ILE A 49 0.87 -3.12 -0.32
C ILE A 49 0.56 -1.69 -0.78
N LEU A 50 -0.73 -1.36 -0.85
CA LEU A 50 -1.20 0.01 -1.00
C LEU A 50 -1.61 0.48 0.39
N MET A 51 -0.86 1.43 0.95
CA MET A 51 -0.99 1.84 2.35
C MET A 51 -1.48 3.27 2.47
N ASP A 52 -2.73 3.45 2.93
CA ASP A 52 -3.22 4.78 3.30
C ASP A 52 -2.41 5.26 4.51
N MET A 53 -1.95 6.51 4.45
CA MET A 53 -1.17 7.06 5.55
C MET A 53 -2.03 7.55 6.72
N SER A 54 -3.32 7.81 6.50
CA SER A 54 -4.25 8.32 7.52
C SER A 54 -5.09 7.21 8.13
N LEU A 55 -4.44 6.25 8.78
CA LEU A 55 -5.12 5.08 9.33
C LEU A 55 -5.35 5.21 10.84
N PRO A 56 -6.43 4.58 11.37
CA PRO A 56 -6.61 4.48 12.83
C PRO A 56 -5.74 3.38 13.44
N VAL A 57 -5.66 3.37 14.74
CA VAL A 57 -4.91 2.43 15.60
C VAL A 57 -3.41 2.68 15.47
N ILE A 58 -2.82 2.31 14.34
CA ILE A 58 -1.45 2.65 13.96
C ILE A 58 -1.56 3.31 12.59
N ASP A 59 -0.96 4.49 12.42
CA ASP A 59 -1.03 5.16 11.12
C ASP A 59 -0.18 4.44 10.07
N GLY A 60 -0.32 4.85 8.81
CA GLY A 60 0.39 4.20 7.70
C GLY A 60 1.90 4.34 7.76
N TRP A 61 2.42 5.43 8.34
CA TRP A 61 3.86 5.63 8.54
C TRP A 61 4.43 4.55 9.46
N GLU A 62 3.80 4.36 10.61
CA GLU A 62 4.24 3.39 11.59
C GLU A 62 4.04 1.96 11.08
N ALA A 63 2.90 1.69 10.43
CA ALA A 63 2.64 0.37 9.84
C ALA A 63 3.74 0.02 8.82
N THR A 64 4.11 0.97 7.96
CA THR A 64 5.18 0.76 6.98
C THR A 64 6.51 0.47 7.66
N ARG A 65 6.85 1.22 8.72
CA ARG A 65 8.09 0.96 9.47
C ARG A 65 8.12 -0.46 10.01
N GLN A 66 7.00 -0.93 10.56
CA GLN A 66 6.92 -2.28 11.11
C GLN A 66 7.04 -3.34 10.02
N VAL A 67 6.40 -3.15 8.87
CA VAL A 67 6.53 -4.05 7.72
C VAL A 67 7.99 -4.12 7.27
N LYS A 68 8.66 -2.99 7.17
CA LYS A 68 10.04 -2.93 6.70
C LYS A 68 11.06 -3.37 7.75
N ALA A 69 10.69 -3.38 9.02
CA ALA A 69 11.56 -3.85 10.10
C ALA A 69 11.57 -5.38 10.23
N SER A 70 10.56 -6.06 9.71
CA SER A 70 10.44 -7.52 9.84
C SER A 70 11.09 -8.23 8.66
N PRO A 71 12.00 -9.20 8.91
CA PRO A 71 12.61 -9.97 7.80
C PRO A 71 11.59 -10.69 6.92
N ALA A 72 10.43 -11.07 7.49
CA ALA A 72 9.40 -11.79 6.75
C ALA A 72 8.65 -10.91 5.75
N THR A 73 8.62 -9.59 5.96
CA THR A 73 7.79 -8.69 5.17
C THR A 73 8.55 -7.52 4.53
N ARG A 74 9.79 -7.30 4.89
CA ARG A 74 10.54 -6.11 4.44
C ARG A 74 10.73 -6.03 2.92
N SER A 75 10.67 -7.16 2.23
CA SER A 75 10.85 -7.19 0.76
C SER A 75 9.57 -6.85 0.00
N ILE A 76 8.42 -6.74 0.69
CA ILE A 76 7.15 -6.42 0.05
C ILE A 76 7.15 -4.93 -0.29
N PRO A 77 6.96 -4.56 -1.59
CA PRO A 77 6.88 -3.14 -1.96
C PRO A 77 5.67 -2.47 -1.32
N VAL A 78 5.84 -1.24 -0.85
CA VAL A 78 4.78 -0.45 -0.24
C VAL A 78 4.63 0.87 -1.00
N ILE A 79 3.44 1.16 -1.50
CA ILE A 79 3.08 2.44 -2.08
C ILE A 79 2.26 3.20 -1.06
N ALA A 80 2.73 4.37 -0.64
CA ALA A 80 2.00 5.24 0.28
C ALA A 80 0.90 5.98 -0.48
N LEU A 81 -0.31 5.98 0.06
CA LEU A 81 -1.42 6.77 -0.46
C LEU A 81 -1.67 7.92 0.52
N THR A 82 -1.43 9.15 0.06
CA THR A 82 -1.50 10.32 0.93
C THR A 82 -2.48 11.36 0.38
N ALA A 83 -3.18 12.06 1.29
CA ALA A 83 -4.07 13.14 0.90
C ALA A 83 -3.30 14.43 0.55
N HIS A 84 -2.01 14.47 0.84
CA HIS A 84 -1.19 15.68 0.68
C HIS A 84 -0.02 15.43 -0.26
N ALA A 85 0.15 16.32 -1.24
CA ALA A 85 1.20 16.20 -2.24
C ALA A 85 2.42 17.07 -1.91
N MET A 86 2.61 17.43 -0.66
CA MET A 86 3.72 18.30 -0.25
C MET A 86 5.03 17.51 -0.17
N ALA A 87 6.14 18.21 -0.41
CA ALA A 87 7.46 17.61 -0.39
C ALA A 87 7.76 16.89 0.93
N ASP A 88 7.32 17.47 2.05
CA ASP A 88 7.52 16.87 3.38
C ASP A 88 6.84 15.52 3.52
N ASP A 89 5.65 15.36 2.94
CA ASP A 89 4.91 14.09 3.00
C ASP A 89 5.62 13.02 2.18
N ARG A 90 6.16 13.40 1.03
CA ARG A 90 6.94 12.48 0.21
C ARG A 90 8.18 12.01 0.96
N ASP A 91 8.93 12.95 1.55
CA ASP A 91 10.14 12.62 2.30
C ASP A 91 9.81 11.74 3.51
N LYS A 92 8.70 12.01 4.17
CA LYS A 92 8.23 11.23 5.31
C LYS A 92 7.91 9.79 4.88
N ALA A 93 7.24 9.62 3.72
CA ALA A 93 6.94 8.30 3.18
C ALA A 93 8.22 7.51 2.89
N MET A 94 9.17 8.14 2.23
CA MET A 94 10.41 7.48 1.86
C MET A 94 11.24 7.13 3.09
N ARG A 95 11.25 8.00 4.11
CA ARG A 95 11.96 7.72 5.36
C ARG A 95 11.31 6.58 6.15
N ALA A 96 9.99 6.41 6.04
CA ALA A 96 9.30 5.28 6.65
C ALA A 96 9.60 3.96 5.94
N GLY A 97 10.19 4.00 4.75
CA GLY A 97 10.55 2.83 3.98
C GLY A 97 9.63 2.52 2.81
N CYS A 98 8.72 3.43 2.45
CA CYS A 98 7.87 3.23 1.27
C CYS A 98 8.71 3.20 0.01
N ASP A 99 8.32 2.36 -0.93
CA ASP A 99 9.01 2.21 -2.21
C ASP A 99 8.56 3.25 -3.22
N ASP A 100 7.33 3.75 -3.07
CA ASP A 100 6.78 4.82 -3.88
C ASP A 100 5.63 5.48 -3.12
N TYR A 101 5.05 6.51 -3.70
CA TYR A 101 3.89 7.17 -3.11
C TYR A 101 2.95 7.63 -4.21
N ASP A 102 1.69 7.86 -3.87
CA ASP A 102 0.74 8.50 -4.76
C ASP A 102 -0.20 9.36 -3.92
N THR A 103 -0.87 10.29 -4.58
CA THR A 103 -1.72 11.26 -3.91
C THR A 103 -3.19 10.98 -4.18
N LYS A 104 -4.04 11.32 -3.22
CA LYS A 104 -5.49 11.28 -3.40
C LYS A 104 -5.97 12.61 -3.97
N PRO A 105 -7.00 12.63 -4.80
CA PRO A 105 -7.78 11.48 -5.26
C PRO A 105 -6.97 10.58 -6.19
N ILE A 106 -7.28 9.29 -6.15
CA ILE A 106 -6.52 8.28 -6.90
C ILE A 106 -6.72 8.47 -8.41
N ASP A 107 -5.61 8.59 -9.13
CA ASP A 107 -5.55 8.52 -10.59
C ASP A 107 -5.18 7.08 -10.92
N LEU A 108 -6.15 6.27 -11.32
CA LEU A 108 -5.93 4.84 -11.49
C LEU A 108 -4.85 4.50 -12.52
N PRO A 109 -4.81 5.12 -13.72
CA PRO A 109 -3.75 4.82 -14.67
C PRO A 109 -2.35 5.08 -14.09
N ARG A 110 -2.17 6.19 -13.39
CA ARG A 110 -0.89 6.52 -12.76
C ARG A 110 -0.53 5.50 -11.67
N LEU A 111 -1.50 5.13 -10.84
CA LEU A 111 -1.29 4.15 -9.77
C LEU A 111 -0.93 2.79 -10.36
N LEU A 112 -1.61 2.37 -11.43
CA LEU A 112 -1.33 1.09 -12.08
C LEU A 112 0.09 1.04 -12.66
N GLU A 113 0.58 2.15 -13.20
CA GLU A 113 1.95 2.21 -13.68
C GLU A 113 2.95 1.98 -12.54
N LYS A 114 2.71 2.59 -11.39
CA LYS A 114 3.57 2.40 -10.21
C LYS A 114 3.53 0.98 -9.70
N ILE A 115 2.34 0.38 -9.65
CA ILE A 115 2.17 -1.01 -9.23
C ILE A 115 2.94 -1.93 -10.17
N THR A 116 2.74 -1.78 -11.46
CA THR A 116 3.40 -2.62 -12.46
C THR A 116 4.91 -2.49 -12.37
N SER A 117 5.41 -1.26 -12.23
CA SER A 117 6.84 -1.01 -12.12
C SER A 117 7.47 -1.74 -10.93
N LEU A 118 6.83 -1.66 -9.76
CA LEU A 118 7.36 -2.30 -8.55
C LEU A 118 7.25 -3.82 -8.62
N LEU A 119 6.19 -4.36 -9.21
CA LEU A 119 6.04 -5.81 -9.37
C LEU A 119 7.09 -6.37 -10.33
N VAL A 120 7.42 -5.65 -11.39
CA VAL A 120 8.47 -6.05 -12.32
C VAL A 120 9.83 -6.07 -11.62
N GLN A 121 10.14 -5.04 -10.84
CA GLN A 121 11.38 -4.98 -10.08
C GLN A 121 11.51 -6.13 -9.08
N LYS A 122 10.41 -6.47 -8.42
CA LYS A 122 10.38 -7.57 -7.45
C LYS A 122 10.63 -8.91 -8.13
N SER A 123 10.08 -9.10 -9.34
CA SER A 123 10.23 -10.34 -10.11
C SER A 123 11.62 -10.49 -10.72
N GLY A 124 12.28 -9.38 -10.93
CA GLY A 124 13.63 -9.37 -11.47
C GLY A 124 14.67 -9.54 -10.39
#